data_ecaa19a784feead42985eb981ba13876
#
_entry.id   ecaa19a784feead42985eb981ba13876
#
_cell.length_a   1.000
_cell.length_b   1.000
_cell.length_c   1.000
_cell.angle_alpha   90.00
_cell.angle_beta   90.00
_cell.angle_gamma   90.00
#
_symmetry.space_group_name_H-M   'P 1'
#
loop_
_entity.id
_entity.type
_entity.pdbx_description
1 polymer ?
#
loop_
_entity_poly.entity_id
_entity_poly.type
_entity_poly.pdbx_seq_one_letter_code
_entity_poly.pdbx_strand_id
1 'polypeptide(L)'
;MVGGARILNAFACTALGLALGWPSEVLAAGESRQMDMQPQGLDYVGMYALRQMDPILTGSGAKITVLARSLTYLNSQPQNDYQPNLSHRCFKATRVQMLDDGTGQSGICDHSTAVCSILVGEDRQAATPYLGRFHYQGVAPQADLDVVELWHFLTHPVFSQSDVTADVLTLSSGSDFEDWWTRGLEAMAERQGLLVVASIGNGTDALHPPLFPGAGANVLGVGVVDPVKSSDPATSMAYFSLAQPEHSSCGPTSDGRCKPDLIAPGNFLVASATDPGGYELTGSGSSFATPVVAGIAGLLVQKARQDSTLSLATLPETGACLMKAVLMNSAVKLPYWHKGKVGLEDDHSVPLDYAQGAGLVDAVGAYEQLMAGRFQPGWVKTAGWDVGRVARTRVQVYQIDLPRPAGQVITATLVWNRHHGSAYPFEHLTDLDADLRLQVWAVDPANPRRDVLVDYSDSPVDNVEHIHARANPRYRFYQIAVLWSEPDDGKAAQTEEPYGLAWRVTTPSQDSSILWDDLNGDGVVDDLDYARLVQNWGATLQSSNRYAVGDINSDGAIDGKDLQILTSHGRRQAEWYTP
;
A
#
# COMPACT_ATOMS: atom_id res chain seq x y z
N MET A 1 39.79 -53.02 -21.66
CA MET A 1 39.33 -54.30 -21.13
C MET A 1 38.11 -53.99 -20.30
N VAL A 2 37.02 -54.42 -20.82
CA VAL A 2 35.90 -55.13 -20.19
C VAL A 2 35.18 -54.34 -19.10
N GLY A 3 33.94 -53.98 -19.13
CA GLY A 3 32.78 -54.54 -19.80
C GLY A 3 31.65 -54.68 -18.78
N GLY A 4 30.43 -54.49 -19.18
CA GLY A 4 29.23 -54.94 -18.48
C GLY A 4 28.28 -53.80 -18.05
N ALA A 5 27.30 -53.40 -18.78
CA ALA A 5 26.05 -54.06 -19.23
C ALA A 5 24.91 -53.91 -18.16
N ARG A 6 23.99 -53.07 -18.50
CA ARG A 6 22.51 -53.15 -18.50
C ARG A 6 21.79 -54.08 -17.49
N ILE A 7 20.71 -53.56 -16.87
CA ILE A 7 19.40 -54.22 -16.91
C ILE A 7 18.29 -53.13 -16.83
N LEU A 8 17.47 -53.07 -17.89
CA LEU A 8 16.12 -52.51 -17.91
C LEU A 8 15.18 -53.51 -17.20
N ASN A 9 14.22 -53.05 -16.45
CA ASN A 9 12.99 -53.79 -16.20
C ASN A 9 11.80 -52.90 -16.46
N ALA A 10 11.16 -53.20 -17.57
CA ALA A 10 9.84 -52.75 -17.94
C ALA A 10 8.79 -53.61 -17.20
N PHE A 11 7.84 -53.00 -16.53
CA PHE A 11 6.61 -53.67 -16.14
C PHE A 11 5.48 -53.15 -17.03
N ALA A 12 5.01 -54.03 -17.93
CA ALA A 12 3.77 -53.89 -18.66
C ALA A 12 2.61 -54.32 -17.73
N CYS A 13 1.65 -53.46 -17.49
CA CYS A 13 0.33 -53.86 -16.99
C CYS A 13 -0.68 -53.78 -18.16
N THR A 14 -1.23 -54.94 -18.44
CA THR A 14 -2.26 -55.24 -19.40
C THR A 14 -3.59 -54.55 -19.11
N ALA A 15 -4.14 -53.91 -20.13
CA ALA A 15 -5.49 -53.38 -20.13
C ALA A 15 -6.53 -54.52 -20.18
N LEU A 16 -7.49 -54.48 -19.28
CA LEU A 16 -8.77 -55.16 -19.42
C LEU A 16 -9.85 -54.12 -19.67
N GLY A 17 -10.39 -54.13 -20.87
CA GLY A 17 -11.48 -53.26 -21.27
C GLY A 17 -12.80 -53.70 -20.61
N LEU A 18 -13.53 -52.74 -20.08
CA LEU A 18 -14.97 -52.81 -19.92
C LEU A 18 -15.56 -51.56 -20.56
N ALA A 19 -16.09 -51.75 -21.74
CA ALA A 19 -16.92 -50.78 -22.41
C ALA A 19 -18.25 -50.66 -21.67
N LEU A 20 -18.42 -49.59 -20.90
CA LEU A 20 -19.72 -49.07 -20.51
C LEU A 20 -19.93 -47.79 -21.30
N GLY A 21 -20.85 -47.86 -22.28
CA GLY A 21 -21.27 -46.73 -23.05
C GLY A 21 -21.89 -45.66 -22.16
N TRP A 22 -21.24 -44.53 -22.08
CA TRP A 22 -21.85 -43.29 -21.62
C TRP A 22 -22.40 -42.57 -22.86
N PRO A 23 -23.63 -42.05 -22.77
CA PRO A 23 -24.16 -41.24 -23.84
C PRO A 23 -23.29 -40.02 -24.01
N SER A 24 -22.91 -39.73 -25.23
CA SER A 24 -22.35 -38.45 -25.66
C SER A 24 -23.43 -37.39 -25.46
N GLU A 25 -23.52 -36.87 -24.23
CA GLU A 25 -24.22 -35.63 -24.03
C GLU A 25 -23.39 -34.50 -24.64
N VAL A 26 -24.00 -33.95 -25.64
CA VAL A 26 -23.68 -32.68 -26.25
C VAL A 26 -23.27 -31.69 -25.20
N LEU A 27 -21.99 -31.32 -25.16
CA LEU A 27 -21.52 -30.15 -24.40
C LEU A 27 -22.32 -28.97 -24.94
N ALA A 28 -23.30 -28.55 -24.16
CA ALA A 28 -24.02 -27.32 -24.38
C ALA A 28 -22.99 -26.18 -24.44
N ALA A 29 -22.96 -25.51 -25.56
CA ALA A 29 -22.22 -24.29 -25.75
C ALA A 29 -22.65 -23.28 -24.68
N GLY A 30 -21.69 -22.72 -23.93
CA GLY A 30 -21.86 -21.41 -23.33
C GLY A 30 -21.82 -21.29 -21.85
N GLU A 31 -20.90 -21.90 -21.13
CA GLU A 31 -20.32 -21.22 -19.99
C GLU A 31 -19.17 -20.36 -20.50
N SER A 32 -19.39 -19.07 -20.59
CA SER A 32 -18.33 -18.11 -20.83
C SER A 32 -17.38 -18.25 -19.66
N ARG A 33 -16.22 -18.90 -19.84
CA ARG A 33 -15.11 -18.85 -18.90
C ARG A 33 -14.95 -17.38 -18.52
N GLN A 34 -15.16 -17.05 -17.27
CA GLN A 34 -14.85 -15.71 -16.76
C GLN A 34 -13.38 -15.47 -17.12
N MET A 35 -13.11 -14.45 -17.91
CA MET A 35 -11.73 -14.17 -18.32
C MET A 35 -10.94 -13.79 -17.09
N ASP A 36 -9.77 -14.38 -16.92
CA ASP A 36 -8.87 -14.04 -15.84
C ASP A 36 -8.59 -12.54 -15.83
N MET A 37 -8.63 -11.94 -14.63
CA MET A 37 -8.35 -10.52 -14.47
C MET A 37 -6.84 -10.29 -14.36
N GLN A 38 -6.35 -9.24 -14.99
CA GLN A 38 -4.95 -8.79 -14.90
C GLN A 38 -4.91 -7.27 -14.71
N PRO A 39 -3.90 -6.74 -14.04
CA PRO A 39 -2.77 -7.42 -13.40
C PRO A 39 -3.19 -8.18 -12.13
N GLN A 40 -2.75 -9.42 -11.98
CA GLN A 40 -3.14 -10.27 -10.85
C GLN A 40 -2.71 -9.70 -9.49
N GLY A 41 -1.61 -8.95 -9.45
CA GLY A 41 -1.16 -8.26 -8.24
C GLY A 41 -2.18 -7.33 -7.60
N LEU A 42 -3.18 -6.87 -8.36
CA LEU A 42 -4.27 -6.05 -7.83
C LEU A 42 -5.26 -6.85 -6.97
N ASP A 43 -5.29 -8.18 -7.13
CA ASP A 43 -6.13 -9.04 -6.30
C ASP A 43 -5.61 -9.12 -4.87
N TYR A 44 -4.29 -9.18 -4.70
CA TYR A 44 -3.66 -9.21 -3.37
C TYR A 44 -3.95 -7.98 -2.50
N VAL A 45 -4.29 -6.88 -3.11
CA VAL A 45 -4.70 -5.66 -2.40
C VAL A 45 -6.21 -5.47 -2.39
N GLY A 46 -6.98 -6.52 -2.66
CA GLY A 46 -8.44 -6.52 -2.58
C GLY A 46 -9.16 -5.72 -3.68
N MET A 47 -8.47 -5.32 -4.76
CA MET A 47 -9.09 -4.49 -5.81
C MET A 47 -10.24 -5.18 -6.52
N TYR A 48 -10.15 -6.49 -6.79
CA TYR A 48 -11.22 -7.20 -7.48
C TYR A 48 -12.40 -7.46 -6.57
N ALA A 49 -12.17 -7.73 -5.27
CA ALA A 49 -13.21 -7.79 -4.27
C ALA A 49 -13.94 -6.43 -4.13
N LEU A 50 -13.20 -5.33 -4.06
CA LEU A 50 -13.78 -3.99 -4.00
C LEU A 50 -14.68 -3.69 -5.21
N ARG A 51 -14.26 -4.09 -6.41
CA ARG A 51 -15.09 -3.92 -7.62
C ARG A 51 -16.37 -4.75 -7.62
N GLN A 52 -16.36 -5.91 -6.96
CA GLN A 52 -17.58 -6.70 -6.76
C GLN A 52 -18.52 -6.03 -5.73
N MET A 53 -17.97 -5.43 -4.68
CA MET A 53 -18.72 -4.72 -3.65
C MET A 53 -19.33 -3.41 -4.17
N ASP A 54 -18.57 -2.64 -4.93
CA ASP A 54 -19.00 -1.35 -5.49
C ASP A 54 -18.55 -1.23 -6.97
N PRO A 55 -19.34 -1.81 -7.92
CA PRO A 55 -18.98 -1.85 -9.33
C PRO A 55 -18.89 -0.48 -10.02
N ILE A 56 -19.46 0.56 -9.42
CA ILE A 56 -19.40 1.93 -9.96
C ILE A 56 -18.14 2.68 -9.52
N LEU A 57 -17.36 2.08 -8.62
CA LEU A 57 -16.13 2.67 -8.13
C LEU A 57 -14.99 2.41 -9.13
N THR A 58 -14.85 3.31 -10.08
CA THR A 58 -13.94 3.19 -11.24
C THR A 58 -12.94 4.34 -11.35
N GLY A 59 -12.95 5.28 -10.41
CA GLY A 59 -12.17 6.52 -10.46
C GLY A 59 -12.87 7.67 -11.18
N SER A 60 -14.10 7.46 -11.65
CA SER A 60 -14.84 8.50 -12.38
C SER A 60 -15.04 9.79 -11.57
N GLY A 61 -14.60 10.92 -12.10
CA GLY A 61 -14.64 12.22 -11.44
C GLY A 61 -13.50 12.46 -10.45
N ALA A 62 -12.57 11.53 -10.30
CA ALA A 62 -11.29 11.78 -9.66
C ALA A 62 -10.23 12.15 -10.70
N LYS A 63 -9.34 13.08 -10.35
CA LYS A 63 -8.23 13.51 -11.19
C LYS A 63 -6.90 13.13 -10.55
N ILE A 64 -6.12 12.31 -11.26
CA ILE A 64 -4.79 11.88 -10.84
C ILE A 64 -3.77 12.55 -11.73
N THR A 65 -2.72 13.13 -11.14
CA THR A 65 -1.61 13.70 -11.90
C THR A 65 -0.36 12.86 -11.68
N VAL A 66 0.15 12.30 -12.77
CA VAL A 66 1.43 11.57 -12.80
C VAL A 66 2.55 12.53 -13.14
N LEU A 67 3.50 12.70 -12.23
CA LEU A 67 4.75 13.40 -12.53
C LEU A 67 5.74 12.39 -13.11
N ALA A 68 6.02 12.55 -14.38
CA ALA A 68 6.91 11.67 -15.13
C ALA A 68 8.18 12.39 -15.55
N ARG A 69 9.29 11.65 -15.61
CA ARG A 69 10.56 12.18 -16.10
C ARG A 69 11.22 11.18 -17.03
N SER A 70 12.10 11.67 -17.87
CA SER A 70 12.98 10.82 -18.66
C SER A 70 13.83 9.94 -17.72
N LEU A 71 13.82 8.64 -17.97
CA LEU A 71 14.71 7.67 -17.33
C LEU A 71 15.82 7.21 -18.27
N THR A 72 15.79 7.63 -19.55
CA THR A 72 16.79 7.30 -20.56
C THR A 72 17.80 8.43 -20.67
N TYR A 73 19.07 8.07 -20.71
CA TYR A 73 20.16 9.02 -20.84
C TYR A 73 21.05 8.64 -22.04
N LEU A 74 21.30 9.60 -22.91
CA LEU A 74 22.27 9.46 -23.99
C LEU A 74 23.41 10.44 -23.76
N ASN A 75 24.65 9.94 -23.62
CA ASN A 75 25.82 10.75 -23.32
C ASN A 75 25.63 11.66 -22.07
N SER A 76 25.03 11.08 -21.00
CA SER A 76 24.70 11.78 -19.75
C SER A 76 23.68 12.92 -19.91
N GLN A 77 22.97 12.99 -21.01
CA GLN A 77 21.86 13.92 -21.21
C GLN A 77 20.54 13.16 -21.15
N PRO A 78 19.53 13.60 -20.35
CA PRO A 78 18.23 13.00 -20.34
C PRO A 78 17.58 13.15 -21.72
N GLN A 79 16.90 12.11 -22.17
CA GLN A 79 16.05 12.16 -23.35
C GLN A 79 14.67 12.63 -22.92
N ASN A 80 13.94 13.33 -23.77
CA ASN A 80 12.57 13.77 -23.45
C ASN A 80 11.54 12.66 -23.68
N ASP A 81 11.78 11.51 -23.08
CA ASP A 81 10.94 10.32 -23.15
C ASP A 81 10.18 10.15 -21.83
N TYR A 82 9.15 10.93 -21.60
CA TYR A 82 8.32 10.86 -20.38
C TYR A 82 6.88 10.41 -20.65
N GLN A 83 6.45 10.35 -21.90
CA GLN A 83 5.07 10.11 -22.27
C GLN A 83 4.72 8.61 -22.28
N PRO A 84 3.55 8.21 -21.78
CA PRO A 84 3.04 6.86 -22.02
C PRO A 84 2.68 6.65 -23.49
N ASN A 85 2.74 5.39 -23.96
CA ASN A 85 2.28 5.05 -25.30
C ASN A 85 0.74 5.03 -25.36
N LEU A 86 0.12 6.18 -25.60
CA LEU A 86 -1.34 6.31 -25.71
C LEU A 86 -1.95 5.59 -26.93
N SER A 87 -1.14 5.08 -27.87
CA SER A 87 -1.64 4.22 -28.95
C SER A 87 -1.92 2.80 -28.48
N HIS A 88 -1.46 2.40 -27.29
CA HIS A 88 -1.77 1.10 -26.70
C HIS A 88 -3.27 0.97 -26.41
N ARG A 89 -3.84 -0.21 -26.69
CA ARG A 89 -5.29 -0.45 -26.60
C ARG A 89 -5.89 -0.19 -25.23
N CYS A 90 -5.13 -0.40 -24.17
CA CYS A 90 -5.63 -0.20 -22.80
C CYS A 90 -5.96 1.25 -22.45
N PHE A 91 -5.48 2.24 -23.23
CA PHE A 91 -5.75 3.65 -22.96
C PHE A 91 -6.93 4.25 -23.75
N LYS A 92 -7.60 3.48 -24.59
CA LYS A 92 -8.63 4.01 -25.52
C LYS A 92 -9.83 4.68 -24.87
N ALA A 93 -10.20 4.26 -23.67
CA ALA A 93 -11.33 4.82 -22.93
C ALA A 93 -10.92 5.89 -21.93
N THR A 94 -9.63 6.11 -21.76
CA THR A 94 -9.08 6.95 -20.69
C THR A 94 -8.88 8.37 -21.16
N ARG A 95 -9.24 9.35 -20.33
CA ARG A 95 -8.93 10.76 -20.54
C ARG A 95 -7.52 11.02 -20.05
N VAL A 96 -6.56 11.01 -20.97
CA VAL A 96 -5.17 11.35 -20.65
C VAL A 96 -4.81 12.66 -21.30
N GLN A 97 -4.38 13.62 -20.49
CA GLN A 97 -3.82 14.88 -20.96
C GLN A 97 -2.31 14.91 -20.64
N MET A 98 -1.50 15.28 -21.63
CA MET A 98 -0.06 15.46 -21.44
C MET A 98 0.26 16.94 -21.35
N LEU A 99 1.08 17.30 -20.35
CA LEU A 99 1.48 18.67 -20.09
C LEU A 99 3.02 18.71 -20.01
N ASP A 100 3.62 19.53 -20.84
CA ASP A 100 5.06 19.71 -20.93
C ASP A 100 5.44 21.19 -21.05
N ASP A 101 6.72 21.46 -21.21
CA ASP A 101 7.26 22.80 -21.40
C ASP A 101 7.03 23.39 -22.81
N GLY A 102 6.26 22.69 -23.65
CA GLY A 102 5.95 23.13 -25.00
C GLY A 102 7.10 22.98 -26.00
N THR A 103 8.20 22.32 -25.64
CA THR A 103 9.33 22.09 -26.57
C THR A 103 9.00 21.10 -27.69
N GLY A 104 7.90 20.37 -27.56
CA GLY A 104 7.35 19.48 -28.58
C GLY A 104 8.19 18.23 -28.88
N GLN A 105 9.18 17.95 -28.09
CA GLN A 105 10.09 16.81 -28.24
C GLN A 105 9.97 15.86 -27.05
N SER A 106 8.84 15.18 -26.93
CA SER A 106 8.66 14.15 -25.91
C SER A 106 8.52 12.78 -26.56
N GLY A 107 9.41 11.86 -26.18
CA GLY A 107 9.38 10.45 -26.59
C GLY A 107 8.49 9.60 -25.69
N ILE A 108 8.15 8.42 -26.19
CA ILE A 108 7.47 7.39 -25.41
C ILE A 108 8.45 6.75 -24.43
N CYS A 109 7.98 6.59 -23.18
CA CYS A 109 8.72 5.98 -22.08
C CYS A 109 8.05 4.69 -21.63
N ASP A 110 8.82 3.62 -21.56
CA ASP A 110 8.35 2.31 -21.10
C ASP A 110 7.82 2.40 -19.66
N HIS A 111 8.59 3.07 -18.80
CA HIS A 111 8.23 3.24 -17.39
C HIS A 111 6.91 4.01 -17.21
N SER A 112 6.72 5.13 -17.93
CA SER A 112 5.48 5.91 -17.85
C SER A 112 4.30 5.14 -18.44
N THR A 113 4.52 4.35 -19.49
CA THR A 113 3.49 3.47 -20.06
C THR A 113 3.05 2.43 -19.04
N ALA A 114 3.99 1.80 -18.34
CA ALA A 114 3.70 0.83 -17.30
C ALA A 114 2.91 1.48 -16.14
N VAL A 115 3.41 2.58 -15.57
CA VAL A 115 2.77 3.30 -14.46
C VAL A 115 1.34 3.72 -14.81
N CYS A 116 1.14 4.35 -15.97
CA CYS A 116 -0.18 4.78 -16.41
C CYS A 116 -1.13 3.59 -16.69
N SER A 117 -0.60 2.47 -17.19
CA SER A 117 -1.43 1.28 -17.43
C SER A 117 -1.90 0.63 -16.11
N ILE A 118 -1.07 0.62 -15.07
CA ILE A 118 -1.46 0.18 -13.73
C ILE A 118 -2.57 1.08 -13.15
N LEU A 119 -2.47 2.39 -13.36
CA LEU A 119 -3.47 3.34 -12.88
C LEU A 119 -4.81 3.21 -13.61
N VAL A 120 -4.81 3.39 -14.95
CA VAL A 120 -6.03 3.67 -15.72
C VAL A 120 -6.23 2.75 -16.92
N GLY A 121 -5.36 1.77 -17.14
CA GLY A 121 -5.49 0.88 -18.29
C GLY A 121 -6.78 0.04 -18.25
N GLU A 122 -7.45 -0.14 -19.41
CA GLU A 122 -8.56 -1.07 -19.57
C GLU A 122 -8.53 -1.72 -20.97
N ASP A 123 -8.43 -3.04 -21.03
CA ASP A 123 -8.51 -3.81 -22.27
C ASP A 123 -9.18 -5.18 -22.04
N ARG A 124 -10.42 -5.31 -22.49
CA ARG A 124 -11.20 -6.57 -22.39
C ARG A 124 -10.78 -7.62 -23.43
N GLN A 125 -9.90 -7.26 -24.35
CA GLN A 125 -9.42 -8.15 -25.41
C GLN A 125 -7.92 -8.41 -25.29
N ALA A 126 -7.36 -8.15 -24.14
CA ALA A 126 -5.96 -8.38 -23.84
C ALA A 126 -5.62 -9.88 -24.02
N ALA A 127 -4.43 -10.17 -24.51
CA ALA A 127 -3.94 -11.53 -24.64
C ALA A 127 -2.41 -11.55 -24.66
N THR A 128 -1.84 -12.62 -24.10
CA THR A 128 -0.43 -12.97 -24.31
C THR A 128 -0.32 -14.43 -24.74
N PRO A 129 0.79 -14.84 -25.36
CA PRO A 129 0.98 -16.23 -25.78
C PRO A 129 0.89 -17.25 -24.64
N TYR A 130 1.25 -16.87 -23.43
CA TYR A 130 1.33 -17.76 -22.26
C TYR A 130 0.09 -17.69 -21.36
N LEU A 131 -0.61 -16.54 -21.24
CA LEU A 131 -1.83 -16.41 -20.44
C LEU A 131 -3.10 -16.63 -21.28
N GLY A 132 -3.01 -16.60 -22.61
CA GLY A 132 -4.19 -16.58 -23.46
C GLY A 132 -4.92 -15.23 -23.38
N ARG A 133 -6.26 -15.26 -23.41
CA ARG A 133 -7.10 -14.05 -23.28
C ARG A 133 -7.38 -13.73 -21.82
N PHE A 134 -7.31 -12.45 -21.47
CA PHE A 134 -7.64 -11.93 -20.14
C PHE A 134 -8.31 -10.56 -20.23
N HIS A 135 -8.88 -10.10 -19.13
CA HIS A 135 -9.33 -8.72 -18.98
C HIS A 135 -8.25 -7.94 -18.25
N TYR A 136 -7.62 -7.00 -18.94
CA TYR A 136 -6.68 -6.06 -18.30
C TYR A 136 -7.44 -4.88 -17.72
N GLN A 137 -7.27 -4.58 -16.45
CA GLN A 137 -7.92 -3.45 -15.80
C GLN A 137 -7.04 -2.85 -14.69
N GLY A 138 -6.58 -1.62 -14.89
CA GLY A 138 -5.85 -0.82 -13.91
C GLY A 138 -6.71 -0.47 -12.68
N VAL A 139 -6.13 0.21 -11.71
CA VAL A 139 -6.78 0.48 -10.41
C VAL A 139 -8.00 1.39 -10.55
N ALA A 140 -7.87 2.51 -11.28
CA ALA A 140 -8.90 3.54 -11.46
C ALA A 140 -9.15 3.84 -12.95
N PRO A 141 -9.75 2.89 -13.72
CA PRO A 141 -9.77 2.93 -15.18
C PRO A 141 -10.57 4.09 -15.77
N GLN A 142 -11.37 4.79 -15.00
CA GLN A 142 -12.15 5.96 -15.44
C GLN A 142 -11.72 7.27 -14.78
N ALA A 143 -10.60 7.29 -14.06
CA ALA A 143 -10.05 8.55 -13.56
C ALA A 143 -9.55 9.42 -14.72
N ASP A 144 -9.69 10.73 -14.56
CA ASP A 144 -9.01 11.69 -15.44
C ASP A 144 -7.50 11.69 -15.07
N LEU A 145 -6.64 11.56 -16.07
CA LEU A 145 -5.20 11.45 -15.86
C LEU A 145 -4.46 12.60 -16.54
N ASP A 146 -3.73 13.39 -15.78
CA ASP A 146 -2.72 14.29 -16.31
C ASP A 146 -1.35 13.62 -16.19
N VAL A 147 -0.57 13.62 -17.27
CA VAL A 147 0.84 13.24 -17.25
C VAL A 147 1.66 14.48 -17.50
N VAL A 148 2.43 14.87 -16.51
CA VAL A 148 3.19 16.14 -16.52
C VAL A 148 4.67 15.80 -16.45
N GLU A 149 5.46 16.47 -17.30
CA GLU A 149 6.91 16.39 -17.19
C GLU A 149 7.37 16.97 -15.86
N LEU A 150 8.19 16.23 -15.12
CA LEU A 150 8.55 16.55 -13.73
C LEU A 150 9.16 17.96 -13.57
N TRP A 151 10.14 18.31 -14.40
CA TRP A 151 10.80 19.62 -14.28
C TRP A 151 9.88 20.77 -14.67
N HIS A 152 9.00 20.55 -15.64
CA HIS A 152 7.94 21.51 -15.95
C HIS A 152 7.03 21.74 -14.74
N PHE A 153 6.62 20.67 -14.05
CA PHE A 153 5.80 20.78 -12.85
C PHE A 153 6.52 21.51 -11.70
N LEU A 154 7.78 21.16 -11.46
CA LEU A 154 8.57 21.77 -10.39
C LEU A 154 8.86 23.25 -10.64
N THR A 155 9.20 23.60 -11.87
CA THR A 155 9.60 24.99 -12.22
C THR A 155 8.42 25.92 -12.46
N HIS A 156 7.20 25.41 -12.65
CA HIS A 156 6.01 26.23 -12.85
C HIS A 156 5.07 26.14 -11.65
N PRO A 157 4.20 25.12 -11.48
CA PRO A 157 3.23 25.17 -10.38
C PRO A 157 3.88 25.10 -8.99
N VAL A 158 4.93 24.29 -8.80
CA VAL A 158 5.59 24.22 -7.48
C VAL A 158 6.34 25.49 -7.16
N PHE A 159 7.18 25.96 -8.06
CA PHE A 159 7.99 27.17 -7.82
C PHE A 159 7.12 28.41 -7.61
N SER A 160 6.03 28.56 -8.38
CA SER A 160 5.08 29.68 -8.26
C SER A 160 4.03 29.47 -7.18
N GLN A 161 3.95 28.26 -6.59
CA GLN A 161 2.88 27.86 -5.68
C GLN A 161 1.47 28.13 -6.24
N SER A 162 1.31 27.94 -7.55
CA SER A 162 0.01 28.04 -8.20
C SER A 162 -0.85 26.80 -7.92
N ASP A 163 -2.16 26.99 -7.97
CA ASP A 163 -3.10 25.89 -7.74
C ASP A 163 -3.09 24.91 -8.91
N VAL A 164 -3.17 23.61 -8.57
CA VAL A 164 -3.29 22.52 -9.53
C VAL A 164 -4.64 21.83 -9.35
N THR A 165 -5.23 21.42 -10.47
CA THR A 165 -6.52 20.71 -10.44
C THR A 165 -6.29 19.20 -10.36
N ALA A 166 -5.67 18.74 -9.28
CA ALA A 166 -5.44 17.33 -9.01
C ALA A 166 -6.06 16.93 -7.67
N ASP A 167 -6.47 15.70 -7.54
CA ASP A 167 -6.89 15.09 -6.27
C ASP A 167 -5.77 14.28 -5.65
N VAL A 168 -5.02 13.61 -6.52
CA VAL A 168 -3.85 12.81 -6.14
C VAL A 168 -2.72 13.14 -7.10
N LEU A 169 -1.57 13.45 -6.53
CA LEU A 169 -0.32 13.60 -7.26
C LEU A 169 0.51 12.34 -7.06
N THR A 170 1.02 11.75 -8.13
CA THR A 170 1.84 10.54 -8.00
C THR A 170 3.17 10.66 -8.74
N LEU A 171 4.23 10.15 -8.12
CA LEU A 171 5.59 10.21 -8.65
C LEU A 171 6.34 8.90 -8.41
N SER A 172 6.64 8.20 -9.51
CA SER A 172 7.39 6.95 -9.49
C SER A 172 8.88 7.12 -9.79
N SER A 173 9.47 8.21 -9.30
CA SER A 173 10.90 8.49 -9.38
C SER A 173 11.32 9.40 -8.23
N GLY A 174 12.61 9.46 -7.93
CA GLY A 174 13.07 10.27 -6.81
C GLY A 174 14.58 10.54 -6.87
N SER A 175 15.08 11.18 -5.81
CA SER A 175 16.49 11.47 -5.57
C SER A 175 16.85 11.09 -4.13
N ASP A 176 18.10 10.77 -3.90
CA ASP A 176 18.65 10.40 -2.59
C ASP A 176 18.91 11.60 -1.65
N PHE A 177 18.61 12.80 -2.09
CA PHE A 177 18.73 14.02 -1.29
C PHE A 177 17.45 14.85 -1.31
N GLU A 178 17.17 15.49 -0.18
CA GLU A 178 16.13 16.50 -0.07
C GLU A 178 16.62 17.85 -0.60
N ASP A 179 15.72 18.57 -1.28
CA ASP A 179 15.96 19.96 -1.67
C ASP A 179 14.63 20.72 -1.78
N TRP A 180 14.70 21.98 -2.22
CA TRP A 180 13.57 22.89 -2.38
C TRP A 180 12.37 22.26 -3.11
N TRP A 181 12.63 21.39 -4.05
CA TRP A 181 11.58 20.75 -4.85
C TRP A 181 10.71 19.78 -4.02
N THR A 182 11.29 19.03 -3.08
CA THR A 182 10.55 18.21 -2.13
C THR A 182 9.72 19.09 -1.21
N ARG A 183 10.34 20.08 -0.56
CA ARG A 183 9.66 21.01 0.34
C ARG A 183 8.57 21.81 -0.37
N GLY A 184 8.79 22.19 -1.62
CA GLY A 184 7.80 22.86 -2.45
C GLY A 184 6.57 21.98 -2.76
N LEU A 185 6.76 20.67 -3.00
CA LEU A 185 5.67 19.71 -3.13
C LEU A 185 4.92 19.54 -1.81
N GLU A 186 5.62 19.48 -0.69
CA GLU A 186 5.02 19.36 0.64
C GLU A 186 4.21 20.62 1.01
N ALA A 187 4.74 21.81 0.74
CA ALA A 187 4.02 23.08 0.90
C ALA A 187 2.76 23.14 0.02
N MET A 188 2.83 22.63 -1.20
CA MET A 188 1.67 22.54 -2.09
C MET A 188 0.65 21.54 -1.57
N ALA A 189 1.10 20.36 -1.11
CA ALA A 189 0.25 19.32 -0.54
C ALA A 189 -0.56 19.86 0.65
N GLU A 190 0.11 20.52 1.59
CA GLU A 190 -0.52 21.15 2.76
C GLU A 190 -1.54 22.22 2.33
N ARG A 191 -1.13 23.16 1.48
CA ARG A 191 -1.99 24.30 1.09
C ARG A 191 -3.26 23.87 0.37
N GLN A 192 -3.19 22.83 -0.46
CA GLN A 192 -4.32 22.41 -1.31
C GLN A 192 -5.04 21.16 -0.79
N GLY A 193 -4.55 20.51 0.25
CA GLY A 193 -5.04 19.21 0.70
C GLY A 193 -4.80 18.10 -0.32
N LEU A 194 -3.75 18.24 -1.11
CA LEU A 194 -3.40 17.35 -2.20
C LEU A 194 -2.61 16.16 -1.67
N LEU A 195 -3.12 14.95 -1.84
CA LEU A 195 -2.37 13.75 -1.48
C LEU A 195 -1.25 13.50 -2.49
N VAL A 196 -0.02 13.57 -2.02
CA VAL A 196 1.17 13.21 -2.81
C VAL A 196 1.57 11.78 -2.46
N VAL A 197 1.61 10.90 -3.48
CA VAL A 197 1.99 9.47 -3.35
C VAL A 197 3.25 9.26 -4.16
N ALA A 198 4.33 8.84 -3.53
CA ALA A 198 5.61 8.71 -4.22
C ALA A 198 6.36 7.43 -3.86
N SER A 199 7.16 6.94 -4.80
CA SER A 199 7.98 5.76 -4.62
C SER A 199 9.11 6.01 -3.63
N ILE A 200 9.37 5.01 -2.77
CA ILE A 200 10.41 5.11 -1.73
C ILE A 200 11.82 4.76 -2.25
N GLY A 201 11.91 4.12 -3.42
CA GLY A 201 13.16 3.61 -3.97
C GLY A 201 13.25 2.09 -3.96
N ASN A 202 14.27 1.54 -4.61
CA ASN A 202 14.42 0.11 -4.89
C ASN A 202 15.71 -0.49 -4.29
N GLY A 203 16.22 0.10 -3.25
CA GLY A 203 17.44 -0.37 -2.58
C GLY A 203 17.16 -0.87 -1.17
N THR A 204 18.14 -1.52 -0.56
CA THR A 204 17.98 -2.25 0.70
C THR A 204 19.03 -1.92 1.75
N ASP A 205 20.03 -1.15 1.41
CA ASP A 205 21.16 -0.85 2.27
C ASP A 205 21.40 0.66 2.42
N ALA A 206 22.39 1.02 3.20
CA ALA A 206 22.74 2.41 3.43
C ALA A 206 23.21 3.16 2.15
N LEU A 207 23.51 2.44 1.07
CA LEU A 207 23.86 3.02 -0.23
C LEU A 207 22.62 3.37 -1.05
N HIS A 208 21.46 2.85 -0.67
CA HIS A 208 20.18 3.09 -1.35
C HIS A 208 19.12 3.55 -0.33
N PRO A 209 19.28 4.74 0.25
CA PRO A 209 18.36 5.27 1.25
C PRO A 209 16.96 5.52 0.65
N PRO A 210 15.95 5.78 1.49
CA PRO A 210 14.66 6.28 1.02
C PRO A 210 14.79 7.49 0.13
N LEU A 211 14.12 7.46 -1.04
CA LEU A 211 14.19 8.53 -2.02
C LEU A 211 13.19 9.65 -1.74
N PHE A 212 13.60 10.88 -1.97
CA PHE A 212 12.70 12.03 -1.99
C PHE A 212 12.03 12.19 -3.37
N PRO A 213 10.73 12.54 -3.44
CA PRO A 213 9.91 13.02 -2.33
C PRO A 213 9.23 11.92 -1.50
N GLY A 214 9.34 10.62 -1.82
CA GLY A 214 8.74 9.53 -1.04
C GLY A 214 9.12 9.56 0.43
N ALA A 215 10.34 10.00 0.75
CA ALA A 215 10.83 10.23 2.10
C ALA A 215 10.30 11.51 2.76
N GLY A 216 9.58 12.37 2.03
CA GLY A 216 8.99 13.61 2.57
C GLY A 216 7.96 13.34 3.66
N ALA A 217 7.80 14.26 4.61
CA ALA A 217 6.90 14.12 5.74
C ALA A 217 5.43 14.13 5.32
N ASN A 218 5.04 15.12 4.49
CA ASN A 218 3.66 15.27 3.99
C ASN A 218 3.37 14.38 2.77
N VAL A 219 4.31 13.54 2.36
CA VAL A 219 4.18 12.61 1.25
C VAL A 219 3.86 11.21 1.76
N LEU A 220 3.02 10.47 1.06
CA LEU A 220 2.80 9.05 1.30
C LEU A 220 3.83 8.26 0.50
N GLY A 221 4.87 7.79 1.18
CA GLY A 221 5.96 7.01 0.60
C GLY A 221 5.59 5.53 0.48
N VAL A 222 5.70 4.96 -0.73
CA VAL A 222 5.27 3.59 -1.03
C VAL A 222 6.46 2.68 -1.24
N GLY A 223 6.56 1.64 -0.42
CA GLY A 223 7.49 0.53 -0.56
C GLY A 223 6.90 -0.66 -1.34
N VAL A 224 7.64 -1.73 -1.43
CA VAL A 224 7.34 -2.88 -2.30
C VAL A 224 7.12 -4.16 -1.52
N VAL A 225 6.11 -4.93 -1.92
CA VAL A 225 6.04 -6.37 -1.69
C VAL A 225 6.68 -7.06 -2.90
N ASP A 226 7.66 -7.91 -2.63
CA ASP A 226 8.40 -8.57 -3.70
C ASP A 226 7.64 -9.82 -4.19
N PRO A 227 7.45 -9.99 -5.49
CA PRO A 227 6.89 -11.21 -6.05
C PRO A 227 7.91 -12.35 -5.98
N VAL A 228 7.44 -13.57 -5.97
CA VAL A 228 8.30 -14.75 -6.08
C VAL A 228 9.07 -14.70 -7.40
N LYS A 229 10.38 -14.79 -7.35
CA LYS A 229 11.22 -14.86 -8.54
C LYS A 229 10.94 -16.16 -9.29
N SER A 230 10.42 -16.07 -10.49
CA SER A 230 10.24 -17.17 -11.41
C SER A 230 10.70 -16.74 -12.81
N SER A 231 11.34 -17.65 -13.53
CA SER A 231 11.66 -17.45 -14.93
C SER A 231 10.45 -17.69 -15.84
N ASP A 232 9.38 -18.27 -15.31
CA ASP A 232 8.11 -18.44 -16.01
C ASP A 232 7.22 -17.22 -15.77
N PRO A 233 6.89 -16.43 -16.80
CA PRO A 233 6.03 -15.26 -16.64
C PRO A 233 4.65 -15.58 -16.07
N ALA A 234 4.07 -16.72 -16.40
CA ALA A 234 2.76 -17.12 -15.87
C ALA A 234 2.83 -17.37 -14.35
N THR A 235 3.88 -18.04 -13.90
CA THR A 235 4.10 -18.30 -12.47
C THR A 235 4.46 -17.02 -11.71
N SER A 236 5.31 -16.15 -12.29
CA SER A 236 5.66 -14.86 -11.68
C SER A 236 4.47 -13.94 -11.47
N MET A 237 3.41 -14.15 -12.26
CA MET A 237 2.17 -13.38 -12.14
C MET A 237 1.25 -13.89 -11.04
N ALA A 238 1.41 -15.14 -10.63
CA ALA A 238 0.51 -15.83 -9.72
C ALA A 238 0.94 -15.70 -8.24
N TYR A 239 2.21 -15.44 -7.98
CA TYR A 239 2.76 -15.53 -6.64
C TYR A 239 3.41 -14.23 -6.19
N PHE A 240 3.18 -13.88 -4.92
CA PHE A 240 3.93 -12.86 -4.21
C PHE A 240 4.61 -13.50 -2.99
N SER A 241 5.89 -13.30 -2.85
CA SER A 241 6.53 -13.55 -1.57
C SER A 241 6.14 -12.46 -0.57
N LEU A 242 6.29 -12.77 0.70
CA LEU A 242 6.23 -11.76 1.75
C LEU A 242 7.22 -10.63 1.45
N ALA A 243 6.98 -9.44 2.02
CA ALA A 243 7.83 -8.29 1.81
C ALA A 243 9.30 -8.64 2.00
N GLN A 244 10.07 -8.46 0.94
CA GLN A 244 11.52 -8.63 0.97
C GLN A 244 12.19 -7.28 0.84
N PRO A 245 13.02 -6.89 1.80
CA PRO A 245 13.66 -5.57 1.77
C PRO A 245 14.64 -5.39 0.60
N GLU A 246 15.00 -6.45 -0.13
CA GLU A 246 15.98 -6.39 -1.22
C GLU A 246 15.54 -5.59 -2.46
N HIS A 247 14.27 -5.21 -2.53
CA HIS A 247 13.72 -4.46 -3.68
C HIS A 247 12.97 -3.20 -3.27
N SER A 248 13.06 -2.83 -2.00
CA SER A 248 12.41 -1.64 -1.46
C SER A 248 13.36 -0.90 -0.52
N SER A 249 13.61 0.37 -0.79
CA SER A 249 14.29 1.21 0.20
C SER A 249 13.48 1.25 1.50
N CYS A 250 14.16 1.31 2.62
CA CYS A 250 13.54 1.30 3.95
C CYS A 250 14.18 2.33 4.87
N GLY A 251 13.42 2.74 5.88
CA GLY A 251 13.86 3.69 6.89
C GLY A 251 14.93 3.14 7.84
N PRO A 252 15.36 3.96 8.77
CA PRO A 252 14.97 5.36 8.93
C PRO A 252 15.53 6.28 7.83
N THR A 253 14.89 7.44 7.64
CA THR A 253 15.45 8.55 6.88
C THR A 253 16.65 9.17 7.62
N SER A 254 17.40 10.06 6.98
CA SER A 254 18.56 10.70 7.60
C SER A 254 18.22 11.53 8.85
N ASP A 255 17.00 12.04 8.95
CA ASP A 255 16.48 12.77 10.12
C ASP A 255 15.72 11.85 11.11
N GLY A 256 15.75 10.53 10.90
CA GLY A 256 15.24 9.53 11.81
C GLY A 256 13.78 9.13 11.59
N ARG A 257 13.06 9.73 10.63
CA ARG A 257 11.66 9.42 10.36
C ARG A 257 11.46 8.04 9.78
N CYS A 258 10.28 7.49 10.04
CA CYS A 258 9.88 6.18 9.58
C CYS A 258 9.37 6.22 8.12
N LYS A 259 9.95 5.41 7.26
CA LYS A 259 9.53 5.22 5.85
C LYS A 259 9.86 3.81 5.38
N PRO A 260 9.05 3.21 4.47
CA PRO A 260 7.85 3.76 3.80
C PRO A 260 6.68 4.01 4.76
N ASP A 261 5.65 4.72 4.30
CA ASP A 261 4.39 4.83 5.04
C ASP A 261 3.54 3.55 4.94
N LEU A 262 3.60 2.87 3.79
CA LEU A 262 2.98 1.57 3.53
C LEU A 262 3.64 0.89 2.31
N ILE A 263 3.27 -0.36 2.05
CA ILE A 263 3.76 -1.14 0.92
C ILE A 263 2.63 -1.58 0.00
N ALA A 264 2.99 -1.85 -1.27
CA ALA A 264 2.09 -2.43 -2.27
C ALA A 264 2.86 -3.39 -3.19
N PRO A 265 2.19 -4.28 -3.95
CA PRO A 265 2.83 -5.10 -4.96
C PRO A 265 3.58 -4.24 -5.98
N GLY A 266 4.76 -4.66 -6.39
CA GLY A 266 5.63 -3.90 -7.30
C GLY A 266 5.96 -4.61 -8.61
N ASN A 267 5.39 -5.78 -8.90
CA ASN A 267 5.61 -6.50 -10.15
C ASN A 267 4.27 -6.80 -10.83
N PHE A 268 4.13 -6.33 -12.06
CA PHE A 268 2.87 -6.39 -12.78
C PHE A 268 3.06 -6.77 -14.25
N LEU A 269 2.02 -7.38 -14.80
CA LEU A 269 1.79 -7.36 -16.24
C LEU A 269 1.29 -5.95 -16.60
N VAL A 270 1.93 -5.32 -17.58
CA VAL A 270 1.67 -3.93 -17.97
C VAL A 270 1.60 -3.80 -19.49
N ALA A 271 1.06 -2.69 -19.96
CA ALA A 271 1.07 -2.36 -21.38
C ALA A 271 2.50 -2.14 -21.88
N SER A 272 2.83 -2.73 -23.03
CA SER A 272 4.11 -2.48 -23.69
C SER A 272 4.15 -1.10 -24.33
N ALA A 273 5.27 -0.41 -24.18
CA ALA A 273 5.49 0.87 -24.84
C ALA A 273 5.73 0.75 -26.35
N THR A 274 6.20 -0.40 -26.81
CA THR A 274 6.60 -0.62 -28.21
C THR A 274 5.58 -1.42 -29.03
N ASP A 275 4.71 -2.19 -28.38
CA ASP A 275 3.64 -2.95 -29.02
C ASP A 275 2.26 -2.45 -28.56
N PRO A 276 1.47 -1.79 -29.40
CA PRO A 276 0.15 -1.24 -29.03
C PRO A 276 -0.88 -2.26 -28.56
N GLY A 277 -0.60 -3.55 -28.67
CA GLY A 277 -1.45 -4.63 -28.20
C GLY A 277 -0.76 -5.60 -27.27
N GLY A 278 0.53 -5.40 -27.01
CA GLY A 278 1.38 -6.29 -26.22
C GLY A 278 1.35 -5.97 -24.73
N TYR A 279 1.64 -6.99 -23.93
CA TYR A 279 1.78 -6.89 -22.48
C TYR A 279 3.06 -7.57 -22.04
N GLU A 280 3.74 -6.98 -21.06
CA GLU A 280 5.03 -7.45 -20.56
C GLU A 280 5.13 -7.30 -19.04
N LEU A 281 6.06 -8.01 -18.41
CA LEU A 281 6.31 -7.93 -17.00
C LEU A 281 7.26 -6.78 -16.66
N THR A 282 6.96 -6.05 -15.60
CA THR A 282 7.80 -4.91 -15.16
C THR A 282 9.08 -5.33 -14.43
N GLY A 283 9.10 -6.50 -13.79
CA GLY A 283 10.02 -6.75 -12.69
C GLY A 283 9.58 -6.00 -11.41
N SER A 284 10.26 -6.25 -10.30
CA SER A 284 9.91 -5.66 -8.99
C SER A 284 10.43 -4.24 -8.85
N GLY A 285 9.57 -3.32 -8.35
CA GLY A 285 9.98 -1.94 -8.11
C GLY A 285 8.90 -1.07 -7.46
N SER A 286 9.34 -0.18 -6.58
CA SER A 286 8.47 0.81 -5.91
C SER A 286 7.76 1.74 -6.90
N SER A 287 8.34 1.93 -8.08
CA SER A 287 7.71 2.68 -9.18
C SER A 287 6.36 2.09 -9.61
N PHE A 288 6.18 0.78 -9.48
CA PHE A 288 4.97 0.08 -9.88
C PHE A 288 4.01 -0.14 -8.71
N ALA A 289 4.51 -0.15 -7.49
CA ALA A 289 3.70 -0.16 -6.26
C ALA A 289 2.97 1.18 -6.05
N THR A 290 3.64 2.27 -6.34
CA THR A 290 3.14 3.65 -6.16
C THR A 290 1.81 3.92 -6.88
N PRO A 291 1.63 3.60 -8.18
CA PRO A 291 0.36 3.83 -8.88
C PRO A 291 -0.80 3.00 -8.33
N VAL A 292 -0.55 1.87 -7.67
CA VAL A 292 -1.60 1.10 -7.00
C VAL A 292 -2.23 1.93 -5.89
N VAL A 293 -1.39 2.48 -5.02
CA VAL A 293 -1.83 3.30 -3.88
C VAL A 293 -2.49 4.60 -4.34
N ALA A 294 -1.89 5.27 -5.34
CA ALA A 294 -2.46 6.48 -5.93
C ALA A 294 -3.83 6.22 -6.57
N GLY A 295 -4.00 5.10 -7.26
CA GLY A 295 -5.28 4.69 -7.84
C GLY A 295 -6.33 4.40 -6.77
N ILE A 296 -6.00 3.67 -5.70
CA ILE A 296 -6.90 3.43 -4.56
C ILE A 296 -7.33 4.77 -3.93
N ALA A 297 -6.40 5.69 -3.70
CA ALA A 297 -6.72 7.03 -3.22
C ALA A 297 -7.72 7.76 -4.14
N GLY A 298 -7.52 7.67 -5.47
CA GLY A 298 -8.46 8.21 -6.45
C GLY A 298 -9.87 7.61 -6.36
N LEU A 299 -9.98 6.30 -6.09
CA LEU A 299 -11.27 5.65 -5.83
C LEU A 299 -11.93 6.18 -4.56
N LEU A 300 -11.17 6.37 -3.48
CA LEU A 300 -11.69 6.94 -2.22
C LEU A 300 -12.18 8.38 -2.41
N VAL A 301 -11.47 9.19 -3.22
CA VAL A 301 -11.91 10.55 -3.60
C VAL A 301 -13.22 10.51 -4.38
N GLN A 302 -13.34 9.62 -5.37
CA GLN A 302 -14.61 9.40 -6.07
C GLN A 302 -15.74 9.13 -5.08
N LYS A 303 -15.52 8.19 -4.14
CA LYS A 303 -16.53 7.82 -3.15
C LYS A 303 -16.90 8.98 -2.24
N ALA A 304 -15.92 9.72 -1.74
CA ALA A 304 -16.13 10.88 -0.87
C ALA A 304 -16.94 11.99 -1.56
N ARG A 305 -16.80 12.16 -2.88
CA ARG A 305 -17.58 13.11 -3.66
C ARG A 305 -18.99 12.65 -3.96
N GLN A 306 -19.20 11.36 -4.11
CA GLN A 306 -20.52 10.78 -4.39
C GLN A 306 -21.42 10.74 -3.14
N ASP A 307 -20.84 10.72 -1.95
CA ASP A 307 -21.54 10.65 -0.68
C ASP A 307 -21.31 11.94 0.13
N SER A 308 -22.35 12.75 0.25
CA SER A 308 -22.25 14.04 0.96
C SER A 308 -21.87 13.89 2.44
N THR A 309 -22.07 12.71 3.05
CA THR A 309 -21.66 12.44 4.44
C THR A 309 -20.15 12.28 4.57
N LEU A 310 -19.46 12.02 3.47
CA LEU A 310 -18.01 11.84 3.39
C LEU A 310 -17.29 13.09 2.85
N SER A 311 -18.00 14.16 2.51
CA SER A 311 -17.42 15.35 1.85
C SER A 311 -16.26 16.00 2.62
N LEU A 312 -16.25 15.86 3.94
CA LEU A 312 -15.15 16.36 4.78
C LEU A 312 -13.83 15.59 4.62
N ALA A 313 -13.87 14.40 4.00
CA ALA A 313 -12.67 13.60 3.75
C ALA A 313 -11.78 14.21 2.64
N THR A 314 -12.26 15.18 1.90
CA THR A 314 -11.52 15.86 0.81
C THR A 314 -11.37 17.36 1.05
N LEU A 315 -11.39 17.79 2.31
CA LEU A 315 -11.16 19.20 2.65
C LEU A 315 -9.71 19.62 2.35
N PRO A 316 -9.47 20.81 1.81
CA PRO A 316 -8.12 21.27 1.49
C PRO A 316 -7.16 21.24 2.69
N GLU A 317 -7.63 21.58 3.88
CA GLU A 317 -6.77 21.69 5.06
C GLU A 317 -6.32 20.33 5.65
N THR A 318 -7.17 19.31 5.58
CA THR A 318 -6.97 18.04 6.30
C THR A 318 -7.19 16.80 5.44
N GLY A 319 -7.67 16.97 4.20
CA GLY A 319 -8.03 15.84 3.33
C GLY A 319 -6.86 14.92 3.01
N ALA A 320 -5.68 15.48 2.74
CA ALA A 320 -4.46 14.70 2.50
C ALA A 320 -4.06 13.88 3.74
N CYS A 321 -4.07 14.53 4.92
CA CYS A 321 -3.76 13.84 6.18
C CYS A 321 -4.77 12.73 6.48
N LEU A 322 -6.05 12.98 6.26
CA LEU A 322 -7.08 11.94 6.47
C LEU A 322 -6.93 10.79 5.47
N MET A 323 -6.75 11.06 4.18
CA MET A 323 -6.58 9.99 3.18
C MET A 323 -5.33 9.15 3.48
N LYS A 324 -4.23 9.80 3.88
CA LYS A 324 -3.03 9.09 4.36
C LYS A 324 -3.37 8.24 5.59
N ALA A 325 -4.06 8.80 6.59
CA ALA A 325 -4.47 8.06 7.79
C ALA A 325 -5.39 6.87 7.47
N VAL A 326 -6.36 7.01 6.57
CA VAL A 326 -7.29 5.95 6.15
C VAL A 326 -6.53 4.80 5.47
N LEU A 327 -5.66 5.11 4.50
CA LEU A 327 -4.86 4.12 3.79
C LEU A 327 -3.92 3.36 4.73
N MET A 328 -3.26 4.06 5.65
CA MET A 328 -2.33 3.46 6.61
C MET A 328 -3.06 2.66 7.70
N ASN A 329 -4.19 3.18 8.22
CA ASN A 329 -4.94 2.50 9.27
C ASN A 329 -5.55 1.18 8.80
N SER A 330 -5.94 1.11 7.53
CA SER A 330 -6.52 -0.08 6.92
C SER A 330 -5.48 -1.09 6.41
N ALA A 331 -4.21 -0.71 6.34
CA ALA A 331 -3.15 -1.57 5.83
C ALA A 331 -2.98 -2.87 6.65
N VAL A 332 -2.77 -3.97 5.95
CA VAL A 332 -2.62 -5.31 6.53
C VAL A 332 -1.18 -5.52 6.99
N LYS A 333 -1.01 -5.88 8.26
CA LYS A 333 0.31 -6.20 8.81
C LYS A 333 0.78 -7.54 8.26
N LEU A 334 1.87 -7.53 7.49
CA LEU A 334 2.51 -8.76 7.05
C LEU A 334 3.32 -9.40 8.20
N PRO A 335 3.65 -10.70 8.15
CA PRO A 335 4.51 -11.31 9.14
C PRO A 335 5.76 -10.46 9.41
N TYR A 336 6.22 -10.44 10.66
CA TYR A 336 7.34 -9.63 11.17
C TYR A 336 7.10 -8.12 11.26
N TRP A 337 5.88 -7.65 11.02
CA TRP A 337 5.58 -6.24 11.24
C TRP A 337 5.87 -5.86 12.70
N HIS A 338 6.70 -4.84 12.89
CA HIS A 338 7.13 -4.38 14.20
C HIS A 338 7.52 -2.91 14.13
N LYS A 339 7.08 -2.12 15.09
CA LYS A 339 7.49 -0.71 15.18
C LYS A 339 8.98 -0.59 15.46
N GLY A 340 9.69 0.18 14.66
CA GLY A 340 11.10 0.46 14.85
C GLY A 340 12.03 -0.73 14.63
N LYS A 341 12.90 -0.98 15.60
CA LYS A 341 13.89 -2.06 15.54
C LYS A 341 13.27 -3.39 15.94
N VAL A 342 13.73 -4.47 15.35
CA VAL A 342 13.34 -5.82 15.77
C VAL A 342 13.72 -6.04 17.22
N GLY A 343 12.74 -6.29 18.05
CA GLY A 343 12.88 -6.55 19.47
C GLY A 343 11.63 -7.25 20.00
N LEU A 344 11.62 -7.59 21.30
CA LEU A 344 10.46 -8.22 21.94
C LEU A 344 9.36 -7.22 22.32
N GLU A 345 9.68 -5.93 22.33
CA GLU A 345 8.78 -4.85 22.70
C GLU A 345 8.75 -3.80 21.61
N ASP A 346 7.57 -3.25 21.36
CA ASP A 346 7.39 -2.13 20.43
C ASP A 346 8.20 -0.91 20.87
N ASP A 347 8.80 -0.23 19.91
CA ASP A 347 9.44 1.05 20.14
C ASP A 347 8.40 2.16 20.00
N HIS A 348 7.97 2.71 21.12
CA HIS A 348 6.93 3.74 21.13
C HIS A 348 7.37 5.09 20.53
N SER A 349 8.68 5.29 20.35
CA SER A 349 9.25 6.47 19.69
C SER A 349 9.33 6.32 18.15
N VAL A 350 8.92 5.18 17.62
CA VAL A 350 8.87 4.89 16.18
C VAL A 350 7.46 4.43 15.82
N PRO A 351 6.74 5.15 14.94
CA PRO A 351 5.33 4.87 14.72
C PRO A 351 5.07 3.65 13.84
N LEU A 352 6.01 3.25 12.98
CA LEU A 352 5.81 2.27 11.92
C LEU A 352 6.96 1.27 11.84
N ASP A 353 6.75 0.20 11.07
CA ASP A 353 7.83 -0.70 10.65
C ASP A 353 8.68 -0.03 9.56
N TYR A 354 10.00 -0.09 9.70
CA TYR A 354 10.92 0.54 8.74
C TYR A 354 10.92 -0.06 7.33
N ALA A 355 10.42 -1.28 7.18
CA ALA A 355 10.35 -1.96 5.88
C ALA A 355 8.92 -1.99 5.31
N GLN A 356 7.91 -2.18 6.17
CA GLN A 356 6.52 -2.32 5.76
C GLN A 356 5.68 -1.05 5.96
N GLY A 357 6.21 -0.05 6.67
CA GLY A 357 5.38 1.08 7.08
C GLY A 357 4.22 0.63 7.96
N ALA A 358 3.03 1.08 7.64
CA ALA A 358 1.79 0.61 8.26
C ALA A 358 1.35 -0.80 7.81
N GLY A 359 1.98 -1.38 6.78
CA GLY A 359 1.66 -2.68 6.21
C GLY A 359 1.29 -2.62 4.72
N LEU A 360 0.77 -3.72 4.19
CA LEU A 360 0.30 -3.83 2.81
C LEU A 360 -1.02 -3.06 2.63
N VAL A 361 -1.10 -2.24 1.59
CA VAL A 361 -2.34 -1.53 1.26
C VAL A 361 -3.50 -2.50 1.03
N ASP A 362 -4.67 -2.18 1.57
CA ASP A 362 -5.90 -2.95 1.40
C ASP A 362 -7.01 -2.04 0.87
N ALA A 363 -7.42 -2.25 -0.36
CA ALA A 363 -8.43 -1.43 -1.03
C ALA A 363 -9.82 -1.60 -0.40
N VAL A 364 -10.18 -2.81 0.01
CA VAL A 364 -11.44 -3.08 0.71
C VAL A 364 -11.43 -2.45 2.09
N GLY A 365 -10.35 -2.70 2.85
CA GLY A 365 -10.20 -2.13 4.19
C GLY A 365 -10.20 -0.60 4.18
N ALA A 366 -9.56 0.03 3.18
CA ALA A 366 -9.55 1.50 3.03
C ALA A 366 -10.95 2.05 2.67
N TYR A 367 -11.66 1.36 1.78
CA TYR A 367 -13.05 1.70 1.45
C TYR A 367 -13.97 1.58 2.68
N GLU A 368 -13.91 0.46 3.40
CA GLU A 368 -14.71 0.26 4.61
C GLU A 368 -14.36 1.27 5.71
N GLN A 369 -13.08 1.60 5.87
CA GLN A 369 -12.61 2.61 6.80
C GLN A 369 -13.20 3.99 6.48
N LEU A 370 -13.19 4.41 5.21
CA LEU A 370 -13.81 5.64 4.76
C LEU A 370 -15.32 5.62 4.99
N MET A 371 -15.98 4.50 4.62
CA MET A 371 -17.43 4.32 4.75
C MET A 371 -17.91 4.22 6.20
N ALA A 372 -17.02 3.92 7.15
CA ALA A 372 -17.36 3.93 8.58
C ALA A 372 -17.86 5.30 9.06
N GLY A 373 -17.44 6.37 8.37
CA GLY A 373 -17.92 7.74 8.56
C GLY A 373 -17.15 8.53 9.62
N ARG A 374 -17.44 9.82 9.65
CA ARG A 374 -16.82 10.76 10.58
C ARG A 374 -17.47 10.73 11.95
N PHE A 375 -16.63 10.75 12.99
CA PHE A 375 -17.07 10.93 14.39
C PHE A 375 -16.16 11.96 15.08
N GLN A 376 -16.77 12.94 15.70
CA GLN A 376 -16.07 13.91 16.55
C GLN A 376 -15.71 13.29 17.91
N PRO A 377 -14.79 13.90 18.68
CA PRO A 377 -14.47 13.47 20.05
C PRO A 377 -15.71 13.23 20.92
N GLY A 378 -15.71 12.14 21.68
CA GLY A 378 -16.85 11.65 22.45
C GLY A 378 -17.08 10.16 22.21
N TRP A 379 -18.32 9.68 22.34
CA TRP A 379 -18.68 8.30 22.05
C TRP A 379 -18.70 8.03 20.54
N VAL A 380 -17.92 7.06 20.10
CA VAL A 380 -17.75 6.72 18.68
C VAL A 380 -17.99 5.23 18.43
N LYS A 381 -18.13 4.84 17.16
CA LYS A 381 -18.19 3.44 16.75
C LYS A 381 -16.81 2.79 16.81
N THR A 382 -16.77 1.46 16.65
CA THR A 382 -15.55 0.66 16.60
C THR A 382 -14.69 0.91 15.37
N ALA A 383 -15.23 1.52 14.33
CA ALA A 383 -14.50 2.05 13.18
C ALA A 383 -15.01 3.44 12.84
N GLY A 384 -14.12 4.30 12.40
CA GLY A 384 -14.44 5.67 12.02
C GLY A 384 -13.20 6.48 11.71
N TRP A 385 -13.43 7.74 11.41
CA TRP A 385 -12.39 8.72 11.18
C TRP A 385 -12.84 10.11 11.64
N ASP A 386 -11.88 11.00 11.81
CA ASP A 386 -12.14 12.41 12.05
C ASP A 386 -11.11 13.30 11.36
N VAL A 387 -11.53 14.51 11.03
CA VAL A 387 -10.66 15.65 10.74
C VAL A 387 -10.89 16.66 11.86
N GLY A 388 -9.89 16.80 12.69
CA GLY A 388 -9.99 17.54 13.94
C GLY A 388 -8.88 18.58 14.08
N ARG A 389 -8.91 19.28 15.22
CA ARG A 389 -7.83 20.16 15.68
C ARG A 389 -7.57 19.87 17.15
N VAL A 390 -6.32 19.91 17.53
CA VAL A 390 -5.93 19.75 18.94
C VAL A 390 -5.10 20.93 19.41
N ALA A 391 -5.60 21.64 20.42
CA ALA A 391 -4.85 22.70 21.06
C ALA A 391 -3.83 22.12 22.05
N ARG A 392 -2.69 22.80 22.26
CA ARG A 392 -1.62 22.37 23.19
C ARG A 392 -2.12 22.08 24.60
N THR A 393 -3.16 22.78 25.05
CA THR A 393 -3.75 22.63 26.39
C THR A 393 -4.93 21.65 26.45
N ARG A 394 -5.20 20.91 25.38
CA ARG A 394 -6.37 20.06 25.25
C ARG A 394 -5.99 18.64 24.83
N VAL A 395 -6.87 17.70 25.18
CA VAL A 395 -6.82 16.32 24.71
C VAL A 395 -8.12 16.06 23.96
N GLN A 396 -8.02 15.51 22.78
CA GLN A 396 -9.18 15.01 22.02
C GLN A 396 -9.35 13.53 22.35
N VAL A 397 -10.55 13.13 22.81
CA VAL A 397 -10.80 11.77 23.29
C VAL A 397 -11.97 11.15 22.54
N TYR A 398 -11.73 9.99 21.93
CA TYR A 398 -12.71 9.17 21.21
C TYR A 398 -12.97 7.91 22.04
N GLN A 399 -14.20 7.72 22.50
CA GLN A 399 -14.59 6.64 23.42
C GLN A 399 -15.28 5.51 22.67
N ILE A 400 -14.79 4.29 22.84
CA ILE A 400 -15.30 3.09 22.17
C ILE A 400 -15.92 2.17 23.24
N ASP A 401 -17.15 1.71 23.00
CA ASP A 401 -17.76 0.59 23.72
C ASP A 401 -17.46 -0.71 22.96
N LEU A 402 -16.69 -1.59 23.59
CA LEU A 402 -16.25 -2.88 23.03
C LEU A 402 -16.71 -4.03 23.93
N PRO A 403 -17.94 -4.53 23.75
CA PRO A 403 -18.53 -5.53 24.67
C PRO A 403 -17.80 -6.88 24.66
N ARG A 404 -17.03 -7.18 23.60
CA ARG A 404 -16.30 -8.45 23.43
C ARG A 404 -14.87 -8.18 22.99
N PRO A 405 -14.00 -7.70 23.89
CA PRO A 405 -12.64 -7.27 23.55
C PRO A 405 -11.67 -8.43 23.31
N ALA A 406 -11.98 -9.63 23.82
CA ALA A 406 -11.08 -10.78 23.73
C ALA A 406 -10.76 -11.14 22.27
N GLY A 407 -9.48 -11.19 21.93
CA GLY A 407 -9.00 -11.50 20.59
C GLY A 407 -9.10 -10.35 19.58
N GLN A 408 -9.57 -9.18 20.00
CA GLN A 408 -9.66 -8.02 19.10
C GLN A 408 -8.41 -7.15 19.17
N VAL A 409 -8.16 -6.46 18.05
CA VAL A 409 -7.06 -5.52 17.87
C VAL A 409 -7.63 -4.13 17.60
N ILE A 410 -7.09 -3.13 18.25
CA ILE A 410 -7.39 -1.73 18.03
C ILE A 410 -6.26 -1.16 17.19
N THR A 411 -6.60 -0.64 16.01
CA THR A 411 -5.66 0.10 15.15
C THR A 411 -6.09 1.55 15.10
N ALA A 412 -5.18 2.47 15.29
CA ALA A 412 -5.42 3.90 15.18
C ALA A 412 -4.22 4.58 14.50
N THR A 413 -4.50 5.49 13.58
CA THR A 413 -3.48 6.25 12.84
C THR A 413 -3.82 7.72 12.85
N LEU A 414 -2.89 8.53 13.32
CA LEU A 414 -2.95 9.98 13.38
C LEU A 414 -1.93 10.56 12.40
N VAL A 415 -2.34 11.55 11.61
CA VAL A 415 -1.47 12.23 10.62
C VAL A 415 -1.72 13.73 10.69
N TRP A 416 -0.66 14.51 10.66
CA TRP A 416 -0.71 15.98 10.56
C TRP A 416 0.35 16.46 9.57
N ASN A 417 0.39 17.75 9.27
CA ASN A 417 1.37 18.29 8.34
C ASN A 417 2.62 18.80 9.06
N ARG A 418 3.76 18.62 8.41
CA ARG A 418 4.96 19.42 8.65
C ARG A 418 4.84 20.71 7.84
N HIS A 419 5.17 21.85 8.42
CA HIS A 419 4.92 23.15 7.82
C HIS A 419 6.11 23.69 7.03
N HIS A 420 5.82 24.24 5.86
CA HIS A 420 6.82 24.79 4.96
C HIS A 420 6.46 26.20 4.52
N GLY A 421 7.50 27.01 4.23
CA GLY A 421 7.33 28.35 3.67
C GLY A 421 6.64 28.32 2.31
N SER A 422 5.82 29.34 2.02
CA SER A 422 5.04 29.44 0.78
C SER A 422 5.83 29.91 -0.43
N ALA A 423 7.12 30.20 -0.30
CA ALA A 423 7.99 30.69 -1.35
C ALA A 423 9.36 30.00 -1.33
N TYR A 424 10.00 29.92 -2.50
CA TYR A 424 11.36 29.40 -2.61
C TYR A 424 12.31 30.02 -1.56
N PRO A 425 13.10 29.24 -0.86
CA PRO A 425 13.36 27.80 -1.01
C PRO A 425 12.44 26.86 -0.22
N PHE A 426 11.24 27.30 0.16
CA PHE A 426 10.22 26.53 0.92
C PHE A 426 10.80 25.99 2.22
N GLU A 427 11.39 26.87 3.01
CA GLU A 427 12.06 26.49 4.26
C GLU A 427 11.11 25.73 5.18
N HIS A 428 11.63 24.73 5.86
CA HIS A 428 10.93 24.03 6.91
C HIS A 428 10.71 24.97 8.11
N LEU A 429 9.46 25.20 8.48
CA LEU A 429 9.07 26.15 9.54
C LEU A 429 8.99 25.43 10.90
N THR A 430 10.12 25.04 11.44
CA THR A 430 10.23 24.24 12.67
C THR A 430 9.52 24.86 13.88
N ASP A 431 9.37 26.17 13.92
CA ASP A 431 8.62 26.87 14.99
C ASP A 431 7.10 26.63 14.91
N LEU A 432 6.62 26.12 13.77
CA LEU A 432 5.21 25.80 13.55
C LEU A 432 4.93 24.30 13.66
N ASP A 433 5.95 23.46 13.69
CA ASP A 433 5.75 22.02 13.80
C ASP A 433 5.05 21.64 15.09
N ALA A 434 4.09 20.74 14.94
CA ALA A 434 3.46 20.07 16.06
C ALA A 434 4.17 18.74 16.35
N ASP A 435 4.29 18.41 17.60
CA ASP A 435 4.67 17.10 18.10
C ASP A 435 3.44 16.49 18.79
N LEU A 436 2.71 15.62 18.06
CA LEU A 436 1.48 15.00 18.54
C LEU A 436 1.73 13.57 18.98
N ARG A 437 1.02 13.16 20.00
CA ARG A 437 1.03 11.81 20.56
C ARG A 437 -0.32 11.16 20.40
N LEU A 438 -0.31 9.87 20.12
CA LEU A 438 -1.48 9.01 20.09
C LEU A 438 -1.44 7.99 21.23
N GLN A 439 -2.56 7.81 21.94
CA GLN A 439 -2.66 6.84 23.04
C GLN A 439 -3.94 6.04 22.94
N VAL A 440 -3.89 4.77 23.36
CA VAL A 440 -5.05 3.91 23.56
C VAL A 440 -5.11 3.48 25.01
N TRP A 441 -6.23 3.78 25.67
CA TRP A 441 -6.49 3.43 27.07
C TRP A 441 -7.64 2.44 27.17
N ALA A 442 -7.51 1.45 28.04
CA ALA A 442 -8.60 0.65 28.54
C ALA A 442 -9.10 1.27 29.83
N VAL A 443 -10.38 1.65 29.87
CA VAL A 443 -10.92 2.48 30.95
C VAL A 443 -12.03 1.80 31.73
N ASP A 444 -12.06 2.04 33.05
CA ASP A 444 -13.15 1.64 33.95
C ASP A 444 -13.94 2.89 34.39
N PRO A 445 -15.09 3.18 33.76
CA PRO A 445 -15.88 4.37 34.08
C PRO A 445 -16.30 4.45 35.56
N ALA A 446 -16.36 3.31 36.25
CA ALA A 446 -16.71 3.27 37.67
C ALA A 446 -15.50 3.58 38.59
N ASN A 447 -14.27 3.36 38.10
CA ASN A 447 -13.07 3.59 38.87
C ASN A 447 -11.86 3.96 37.97
N PRO A 448 -11.66 5.25 37.64
CA PRO A 448 -10.57 5.68 36.78
C PRO A 448 -9.16 5.33 37.29
N ARG A 449 -8.99 4.98 38.57
CA ARG A 449 -7.71 4.48 39.07
C ARG A 449 -7.31 3.11 38.54
N ARG A 450 -8.23 2.44 37.85
CA ARG A 450 -7.99 1.14 37.20
C ARG A 450 -7.73 1.29 35.70
N ASP A 451 -7.77 2.50 35.17
CA ASP A 451 -7.47 2.73 33.77
C ASP A 451 -6.04 2.27 33.46
N VAL A 452 -5.88 1.62 32.33
CA VAL A 452 -4.60 1.05 31.89
C VAL A 452 -4.29 1.58 30.49
N LEU A 453 -3.10 2.12 30.33
CA LEU A 453 -2.56 2.43 29.01
C LEU A 453 -2.34 1.10 28.28
N VAL A 454 -3.01 0.93 27.15
CA VAL A 454 -2.90 -0.27 26.32
C VAL A 454 -1.66 -0.15 25.43
N ASP A 455 -1.53 1.00 24.76
CA ASP A 455 -0.40 1.32 23.90
C ASP A 455 -0.35 2.83 23.62
N TYR A 456 0.81 3.32 23.16
CA TYR A 456 0.97 4.68 22.69
C TYR A 456 2.03 4.77 21.59
N SER A 457 1.96 5.84 20.82
CA SER A 457 2.92 6.19 19.79
C SER A 457 3.28 7.66 19.94
N ASP A 458 4.58 7.97 19.99
CA ASP A 458 5.13 9.27 20.39
C ASP A 458 6.50 9.51 19.76
N SER A 459 6.50 9.70 18.45
CA SER A 459 7.72 9.94 17.67
C SER A 459 8.11 11.41 17.73
N PRO A 460 9.33 11.74 18.12
CA PRO A 460 9.79 13.13 18.15
C PRO A 460 10.12 13.72 16.77
N VAL A 461 10.04 12.94 15.71
CA VAL A 461 10.48 13.34 14.35
C VAL A 461 9.46 13.06 13.26
N ASP A 462 8.52 12.16 13.49
CA ASP A 462 7.48 11.84 12.52
C ASP A 462 6.27 12.77 12.66
N ASN A 463 5.52 12.95 11.59
CA ASN A 463 4.20 13.60 11.56
C ASN A 463 3.08 12.56 11.37
N VAL A 464 3.34 11.38 11.83
CA VAL A 464 2.44 10.21 11.84
C VAL A 464 2.60 9.49 13.18
N GLU A 465 1.47 9.13 13.80
CA GLU A 465 1.46 8.19 14.92
C GLU A 465 0.56 7.00 14.60
N HIS A 466 1.01 5.80 14.97
CA HIS A 466 0.29 4.57 14.65
C HIS A 466 0.33 3.58 15.81
N ILE A 467 -0.85 3.08 16.16
CA ILE A 467 -1.05 2.04 17.15
C ILE A 467 -1.70 0.83 16.51
N HIS A 468 -1.20 -0.36 16.82
CA HIS A 468 -1.79 -1.64 16.46
C HIS A 468 -1.66 -2.59 17.65
N ALA A 469 -2.63 -2.56 18.56
CA ALA A 469 -2.53 -3.21 19.86
C ALA A 469 -3.71 -4.13 20.17
N ARG A 470 -3.43 -5.23 20.85
CA ARG A 470 -4.50 -6.13 21.32
C ARG A 470 -5.31 -5.47 22.41
N ALA A 471 -6.65 -5.54 22.28
CA ALA A 471 -7.56 -5.08 23.32
C ALA A 471 -7.38 -5.90 24.62
N ASN A 472 -7.41 -5.22 25.77
CA ASN A 472 -7.33 -5.88 27.07
C ASN A 472 -8.68 -6.56 27.40
N PRO A 473 -8.77 -7.91 27.49
CA PRO A 473 -10.04 -8.62 27.62
C PRO A 473 -10.78 -8.35 28.94
N ARG A 474 -10.15 -7.66 29.90
CA ARG A 474 -10.76 -7.30 31.20
C ARG A 474 -11.57 -6.02 31.15
N TYR A 475 -11.49 -5.24 30.04
CA TYR A 475 -12.13 -3.95 29.91
C TYR A 475 -13.11 -3.95 28.76
N ARG A 476 -14.21 -3.23 28.95
CA ARG A 476 -15.23 -3.02 27.92
C ARG A 476 -15.04 -1.71 27.17
N PHE A 477 -14.52 -0.69 27.85
CA PHE A 477 -14.46 0.65 27.29
C PHE A 477 -13.01 1.03 27.00
N TYR A 478 -12.84 1.72 25.88
CA TYR A 478 -11.54 2.18 25.40
C TYR A 478 -11.60 3.67 25.05
N GLN A 479 -10.47 4.31 25.12
CA GLN A 479 -10.30 5.69 24.70
C GLN A 479 -9.10 5.78 23.76
N ILE A 480 -9.28 6.43 22.60
CA ILE A 480 -8.21 6.91 21.74
C ILE A 480 -8.02 8.37 22.08
N ALA A 481 -6.82 8.76 22.48
CA ALA A 481 -6.51 10.12 22.88
C ALA A 481 -5.46 10.73 21.94
N VAL A 482 -5.76 11.93 21.43
CA VAL A 482 -4.86 12.76 20.62
C VAL A 482 -4.47 13.97 21.45
N LEU A 483 -3.18 14.19 21.64
CA LEU A 483 -2.64 15.25 22.46
C LEU A 483 -1.25 15.69 21.96
N TRP A 484 -0.77 16.83 22.43
CA TRP A 484 0.62 17.23 22.22
C TRP A 484 1.55 16.45 23.13
N SER A 485 2.73 16.07 22.64
CA SER A 485 3.75 15.34 23.39
C SER A 485 4.37 16.20 24.47
N GLU A 486 4.68 17.44 24.15
CA GLU A 486 5.23 18.39 25.11
C GLU A 486 4.16 19.33 25.67
N PRO A 487 4.23 19.64 26.99
CA PRO A 487 3.36 20.63 27.58
C PRO A 487 3.63 22.02 26.99
N ASP A 488 2.61 22.88 26.99
CA ASP A 488 2.72 24.26 26.58
C ASP A 488 3.69 25.04 27.48
N ASP A 489 4.86 25.37 26.94
CA ASP A 489 5.86 26.21 27.63
C ASP A 489 5.66 27.72 27.35
N GLY A 490 4.61 28.06 26.58
CA GLY A 490 4.25 29.45 26.25
C GLY A 490 5.16 30.10 25.21
N LYS A 491 6.06 29.35 24.55
CA LYS A 491 7.02 29.90 23.61
C LYS A 491 6.71 29.54 22.14
N ALA A 492 5.94 28.47 21.91
CA ALA A 492 5.65 28.04 20.57
C ALA A 492 4.71 29.00 19.83
N ALA A 493 5.00 29.27 18.58
CA ALA A 493 4.18 30.09 17.71
C ALA A 493 2.83 29.42 17.40
N GLN A 494 2.82 28.08 17.31
CA GLN A 494 1.63 27.28 17.05
C GLN A 494 0.96 26.81 18.34
N THR A 495 -0.32 27.07 18.47
CA THR A 495 -1.13 26.71 19.63
C THR A 495 -2.18 25.64 19.36
N GLU A 496 -2.42 25.32 18.09
CA GLU A 496 -3.43 24.36 17.65
C GLU A 496 -2.99 23.69 16.33
N GLU A 497 -3.10 22.35 16.22
CA GLU A 497 -2.74 21.60 15.03
C GLU A 497 -3.94 20.88 14.43
N PRO A 498 -4.19 21.04 13.09
CA PRO A 498 -5.12 20.22 12.34
C PRO A 498 -4.58 18.80 12.14
N TYR A 499 -5.46 17.80 12.19
CA TYR A 499 -5.06 16.41 11.98
C TYR A 499 -6.13 15.58 11.25
N GLY A 500 -5.70 14.49 10.63
CA GLY A 500 -6.53 13.36 10.21
C GLY A 500 -6.31 12.18 11.15
N LEU A 501 -7.40 11.60 11.63
CA LEU A 501 -7.39 10.40 12.48
C LEU A 501 -8.27 9.33 11.89
N ALA A 502 -7.79 8.10 11.80
CA ALA A 502 -8.57 6.93 11.48
C ALA A 502 -8.39 5.86 12.55
N TRP A 503 -9.44 5.08 12.85
CA TRP A 503 -9.38 3.96 13.79
C TRP A 503 -10.32 2.86 13.39
N ARG A 504 -9.95 1.62 13.75
CA ARG A 504 -10.79 0.45 13.64
C ARG A 504 -10.48 -0.58 14.72
N VAL A 505 -11.47 -1.38 15.04
CA VAL A 505 -11.31 -2.56 15.90
C VAL A 505 -11.64 -3.78 15.06
N THR A 506 -10.69 -4.69 14.95
CA THR A 506 -10.79 -5.88 14.10
C THR A 506 -10.51 -7.15 14.90
N THR A 507 -10.95 -8.27 14.36
CA THR A 507 -10.50 -9.58 14.82
C THR A 507 -9.45 -10.06 13.81
N PRO A 508 -8.24 -10.49 14.21
CA PRO A 508 -7.18 -10.86 13.29
C PRO A 508 -7.57 -11.83 12.18
N SER A 509 -8.58 -12.70 12.42
CA SER A 509 -9.13 -13.60 11.40
C SER A 509 -10.00 -12.90 10.34
N GLN A 510 -10.35 -11.63 10.54
CA GLN A 510 -11.14 -10.82 9.60
C GLN A 510 -10.26 -9.84 8.80
N ASP A 511 -9.00 -9.66 9.20
CA ASP A 511 -8.05 -8.75 8.56
C ASP A 511 -7.40 -9.33 7.30
N SER A 512 -7.69 -10.57 6.94
CA SER A 512 -6.91 -11.22 5.90
C SER A 512 -7.76 -11.71 4.73
N SER A 513 -7.89 -10.86 3.72
CA SER A 513 -7.96 -11.34 2.33
C SER A 513 -6.66 -12.05 1.92
N ILE A 514 -5.60 -11.94 2.71
CA ILE A 514 -4.30 -12.57 2.56
C ILE A 514 -4.21 -13.70 3.58
N LEU A 515 -3.99 -14.91 3.09
CA LEU A 515 -3.69 -16.05 3.95
C LEU A 515 -2.21 -15.99 4.33
N TRP A 516 -1.92 -15.70 5.59
CA TRP A 516 -0.54 -15.59 6.13
C TRP A 516 0.25 -16.88 6.07
N ASP A 517 -0.45 -17.97 6.04
CA ASP A 517 0.01 -19.33 5.99
C ASP A 517 0.01 -19.91 4.57
N ASP A 518 -0.44 -19.14 3.58
CA ASP A 518 -0.22 -19.40 2.17
C ASP A 518 1.21 -18.94 1.80
N LEU A 519 2.17 -19.80 2.06
CA LEU A 519 3.59 -19.49 1.96
C LEU A 519 4.11 -19.49 0.52
N ASN A 520 3.35 -20.05 -0.40
CA ASN A 520 3.68 -20.05 -1.82
C ASN A 520 2.88 -19.00 -2.61
N GLY A 521 1.82 -18.44 -2.02
CA GLY A 521 1.00 -17.39 -2.59
C GLY A 521 0.02 -17.85 -3.66
N ASP A 522 -0.35 -19.15 -3.69
CA ASP A 522 -1.27 -19.69 -4.71
C ASP A 522 -2.75 -19.59 -4.32
N GLY A 523 -3.05 -19.05 -3.13
CA GLY A 523 -4.39 -18.87 -2.62
C GLY A 523 -4.97 -20.07 -1.90
N VAL A 524 -4.19 -21.11 -1.67
CA VAL A 524 -4.59 -22.32 -0.94
C VAL A 524 -3.53 -22.67 0.09
N VAL A 525 -3.94 -22.92 1.31
CA VAL A 525 -3.02 -23.45 2.35
C VAL A 525 -3.02 -24.96 2.25
N ASP A 526 -1.94 -25.55 1.67
CA ASP A 526 -1.83 -26.99 1.44
C ASP A 526 -0.40 -27.55 1.60
N ASP A 527 -0.15 -28.70 1.00
CA ASP A 527 1.15 -29.40 1.10
C ASP A 527 2.32 -28.61 0.47
N LEU A 528 2.05 -27.66 -0.42
CA LEU A 528 3.08 -26.80 -1.03
C LEU A 528 3.58 -25.76 -0.02
N ASP A 529 2.71 -25.26 0.84
CA ASP A 529 3.10 -24.34 1.93
C ASP A 529 3.94 -25.08 2.97
N TYR A 530 3.57 -26.32 3.27
CA TYR A 530 4.39 -27.20 4.09
C TYR A 530 5.80 -27.35 3.52
N ALA A 531 5.90 -27.57 2.22
CA ALA A 531 7.20 -27.71 1.57
C ALA A 531 8.03 -26.42 1.70
N ARG A 532 7.40 -25.25 1.61
CA ARG A 532 8.05 -23.95 1.83
C ARG A 532 8.55 -23.79 3.28
N LEU A 533 7.71 -24.10 4.26
CA LEU A 533 8.10 -24.04 5.66
C LEU A 533 9.29 -24.96 5.95
N VAL A 534 9.25 -26.19 5.42
CA VAL A 534 10.32 -27.20 5.62
C VAL A 534 11.65 -26.77 4.98
N GLN A 535 11.61 -26.06 3.83
CA GLN A 535 12.83 -25.55 3.18
C GLN A 535 13.62 -24.61 4.09
N ASN A 536 12.94 -23.87 4.96
CA ASN A 536 13.53 -22.89 5.86
C ASN A 536 13.55 -23.36 7.33
N TRP A 537 13.27 -24.65 7.57
CA TRP A 537 13.19 -25.22 8.92
C TRP A 537 14.46 -25.04 9.74
N GLY A 538 14.30 -24.55 10.95
CA GLY A 538 15.40 -24.31 11.87
C GLY A 538 16.20 -23.03 11.58
N ALA A 539 15.75 -22.22 10.61
CA ALA A 539 16.34 -20.91 10.40
C ALA A 539 16.04 -20.00 11.61
N THR A 540 17.07 -19.27 12.03
CA THR A 540 16.94 -18.19 13.00
C THR A 540 17.19 -16.87 12.27
N LEU A 541 16.25 -15.97 12.35
CA LEU A 541 16.31 -14.69 11.63
C LEU A 541 17.22 -13.72 12.37
N GLN A 542 18.22 -13.20 11.68
CA GLN A 542 19.02 -12.08 12.17
C GLN A 542 18.41 -10.77 11.70
N SER A 543 18.76 -9.66 12.35
CA SER A 543 18.23 -8.32 12.05
C SER A 543 18.40 -7.86 10.60
N SER A 544 19.29 -8.47 9.83
CA SER A 544 19.50 -8.24 8.40
C SER A 544 18.64 -9.14 7.49
N ASN A 545 17.94 -10.12 8.05
CA ASN A 545 17.16 -11.14 7.30
C ASN A 545 15.77 -11.30 7.93
N ARG A 546 15.07 -10.19 8.05
CA ARG A 546 13.79 -10.09 8.77
C ARG A 546 12.67 -10.96 8.20
N TYR A 547 12.79 -11.34 6.95
CA TYR A 547 11.70 -11.95 6.20
C TYR A 547 12.14 -13.29 5.62
N ALA A 548 12.03 -14.36 6.39
CA ALA A 548 12.13 -15.71 5.84
C ALA A 548 10.73 -16.33 5.75
N VAL A 549 10.43 -16.86 4.59
CA VAL A 549 9.16 -17.57 4.37
C VAL A 549 9.05 -18.75 5.34
N GLY A 550 8.07 -18.71 6.23
CA GLY A 550 7.79 -19.80 7.18
C GLY A 550 7.78 -19.40 8.66
N ASP A 551 8.28 -18.22 9.05
CA ASP A 551 8.09 -17.71 10.43
C ASP A 551 6.71 -17.05 10.54
N ILE A 552 5.69 -17.86 10.71
CA ILE A 552 4.28 -17.43 10.66
C ILE A 552 3.90 -16.68 11.94
N ASN A 553 4.54 -17.00 13.06
CA ASN A 553 4.24 -16.39 14.35
C ASN A 553 5.09 -15.15 14.66
N SER A 554 6.02 -14.81 13.78
CA SER A 554 6.92 -13.66 13.89
C SER A 554 7.80 -13.65 15.15
N ASP A 555 8.22 -14.84 15.63
CA ASP A 555 9.11 -14.94 16.80
C ASP A 555 10.60 -15.00 16.43
N GLY A 556 10.93 -14.91 15.15
CA GLY A 556 12.30 -14.90 14.64
C GLY A 556 12.91 -16.28 14.44
N ALA A 557 12.14 -17.35 14.58
CA ALA A 557 12.57 -18.73 14.35
C ALA A 557 11.53 -19.49 13.53
N ILE A 558 11.96 -20.34 12.62
CA ILE A 558 11.07 -21.22 11.86
C ILE A 558 11.10 -22.60 12.51
N ASP A 559 10.08 -22.92 13.30
CA ASP A 559 10.05 -24.10 14.13
C ASP A 559 8.65 -24.77 14.24
N GLY A 560 8.48 -25.59 15.28
CA GLY A 560 7.24 -26.32 15.54
C GLY A 560 6.03 -25.45 15.84
N LYS A 561 6.21 -24.17 16.21
CA LYS A 561 5.09 -23.25 16.48
C LYS A 561 4.48 -22.78 15.17
N ASP A 562 5.31 -22.47 14.16
CA ASP A 562 4.84 -22.10 12.83
C ASP A 562 4.13 -23.25 12.17
N LEU A 563 4.71 -24.46 12.30
CA LEU A 563 4.09 -25.69 11.84
C LEU A 563 2.72 -25.93 12.50
N GLN A 564 2.58 -25.62 13.78
CA GLN A 564 1.30 -25.74 14.48
C GLN A 564 0.26 -24.75 13.92
N ILE A 565 0.64 -23.53 13.59
CA ILE A 565 -0.27 -22.55 12.96
C ILE A 565 -0.68 -23.05 11.58
N LEU A 566 0.27 -23.40 10.73
CA LEU A 566 0.02 -23.92 9.40
C LEU A 566 -0.93 -25.13 9.42
N THR A 567 -0.69 -26.09 10.31
CA THR A 567 -1.55 -27.29 10.45
C THR A 567 -2.93 -26.99 10.98
N SER A 568 -3.07 -26.00 11.87
CA SER A 568 -4.38 -25.60 12.41
C SER A 568 -5.27 -24.93 11.37
N HIS A 569 -4.68 -24.40 10.31
CA HIS A 569 -5.35 -23.66 9.25
C HIS A 569 -5.46 -24.45 7.93
N GLY A 570 -4.97 -25.66 7.87
CA GLY A 570 -4.88 -26.44 6.63
C GLY A 570 -6.18 -26.47 5.81
N ARG A 571 -6.04 -26.33 4.50
CA ARG A 571 -7.10 -26.28 3.46
C ARG A 571 -7.99 -25.04 3.49
N ARG A 572 -7.53 -23.92 4.00
CA ARG A 572 -8.16 -22.64 3.72
C ARG A 572 -7.88 -22.23 2.29
N GLN A 573 -8.84 -21.53 1.69
CA GLN A 573 -8.74 -20.96 0.36
C GLN A 573 -8.97 -19.47 0.45
N ALA A 574 -8.21 -18.70 -0.29
CA ALA A 574 -8.47 -17.28 -0.47
C ALA A 574 -9.80 -17.08 -1.20
N GLU A 575 -10.50 -15.97 -0.94
CA GLU A 575 -11.78 -15.67 -1.59
C GLU A 575 -11.68 -15.55 -3.11
N TRP A 576 -10.51 -15.21 -3.62
CA TRP A 576 -10.22 -15.09 -5.05
C TRP A 576 -9.81 -16.41 -5.71
N TYR A 577 -9.52 -17.45 -4.94
CA TYR A 577 -9.13 -18.74 -5.48
C TYR A 577 -10.29 -19.40 -6.23
N THR A 578 -10.09 -19.68 -7.50
CA THR A 578 -10.97 -20.53 -8.33
C THR A 578 -10.20 -21.78 -8.70
N PRO A 579 -10.65 -22.99 -8.25
CA PRO A 579 -9.98 -24.25 -8.54
C PRO A 579 -9.84 -24.54 -10.03
#